data_090fbed11075911c8e436d807a78f490
#
_entry.id   090fbed11075911c8e436d807a78f490
#
_cell.length_a   1.000
_cell.length_b   1.000
_cell.length_c   1.000
_cell.angle_alpha   90.00
_cell.angle_beta   90.00
_cell.angle_gamma   90.00
#
_symmetry.space_group_name_H-M   'P 1'
#
loop_
_entity.id
_entity.type
_entity.pdbx_description
1 polymer ?
#
loop_
_entity_poly.entity_id
_entity_poly.type
_entity_poly.pdbx_seq_one_letter_code
_entity_poly.pdbx_strand_id
1 'polypeptide(L)'
;MERTSVDRAAKEELVAELNARFAASTAVIVTHQKGLTVAESQALRGAARKAGASYKVTKNRLAKLALKGTKFEGLADLLTGPTALATSEDPVAAAKVCFEFAKKNEKLIIVGGALGGQLLDAKGVESLANLPSLDELRGKIVGLIQAPATKVAGVLQAPAGQLARVFSAYATKNEAA
;
A
#
# COMPACT_ATOMS: atom_id res chain seq x y z
N MET A 1 -12.70 -32.00 23.22
CA MET A 1 -12.12 -31.20 22.13
C MET A 1 -10.62 -31.08 22.37
N GLU A 2 -9.84 -31.99 21.82
CA GLU A 2 -8.37 -31.98 21.91
C GLU A 2 -7.83 -30.71 21.23
N ARG A 3 -7.17 -29.89 22.02
CA ARG A 3 -6.35 -28.81 21.46
C ARG A 3 -5.11 -29.49 20.86
N THR A 4 -5.12 -29.72 19.55
CA THR A 4 -3.92 -30.09 18.82
C THR A 4 -2.86 -29.03 19.10
N SER A 5 -1.98 -29.34 20.04
CA SER A 5 -0.78 -28.54 20.27
C SER A 5 0.04 -28.61 18.97
N VAL A 6 0.07 -27.53 18.23
CA VAL A 6 0.94 -27.43 17.05
C VAL A 6 2.34 -27.79 17.52
N ASP A 7 2.90 -28.82 16.94
CA ASP A 7 4.19 -29.39 17.30
C ASP A 7 5.30 -28.35 17.29
N ARG A 8 6.34 -28.52 18.06
CA ARG A 8 7.44 -27.55 18.13
C ARG A 8 8.07 -27.33 16.77
N ALA A 9 8.28 -28.39 16.01
CA ALA A 9 8.76 -28.35 14.64
C ALA A 9 7.91 -27.46 13.73
N ALA A 10 6.58 -27.62 13.76
CA ALA A 10 5.66 -26.78 12.97
C ALA A 10 5.67 -25.30 13.39
N LYS A 11 5.99 -24.98 14.65
CA LYS A 11 6.18 -23.58 15.10
C LYS A 11 7.48 -23.00 14.59
N GLU A 12 8.55 -23.78 14.57
CA GLU A 12 9.86 -23.39 14.02
C GLU A 12 9.75 -23.14 12.51
N GLU A 13 9.06 -24.00 11.77
CA GLU A 13 8.75 -23.83 10.35
C GLU A 13 7.95 -22.53 10.10
N LEU A 14 6.91 -22.26 10.88
CA LEU A 14 6.12 -21.03 10.77
C LEU A 14 6.95 -19.79 11.05
N VAL A 15 7.86 -19.82 11.99
CA VAL A 15 8.77 -18.70 12.27
C VAL A 15 9.73 -18.49 11.11
N ALA A 16 10.28 -19.57 10.53
CA ALA A 16 11.15 -19.48 9.36
C ALA A 16 10.41 -18.94 8.13
N GLU A 17 9.18 -19.42 7.88
CA GLU A 17 8.33 -18.90 6.81
C GLU A 17 8.02 -17.42 6.97
N LEU A 18 7.67 -16.99 8.18
CA LEU A 18 7.40 -15.58 8.47
C LEU A 18 8.66 -14.71 8.33
N ASN A 19 9.80 -15.19 8.79
CA ASN A 19 11.07 -14.48 8.65
C ASN A 19 11.44 -14.30 7.17
N ALA A 20 11.33 -15.36 6.35
CA ALA A 20 11.56 -15.27 4.91
C ALA A 20 10.62 -14.27 4.23
N ARG A 21 9.34 -14.24 4.63
CA ARG A 21 8.37 -13.25 4.13
C ARG A 21 8.72 -11.82 4.54
N PHE A 22 9.15 -11.59 5.78
CA PHE A 22 9.58 -10.27 6.24
C PHE A 22 10.84 -9.81 5.52
N ALA A 23 11.77 -10.72 5.23
CA ALA A 23 12.98 -10.39 4.48
C ALA A 23 12.66 -9.96 3.04
N ALA A 24 11.68 -10.59 2.39
CA ALA A 24 11.23 -10.28 1.04
C ALA A 24 10.33 -9.03 0.98
N SER A 25 9.64 -8.69 2.09
CA SER A 25 8.68 -7.59 2.12
C SER A 25 9.36 -6.23 2.27
N THR A 26 8.82 -5.21 1.59
CA THR A 26 9.22 -3.81 1.75
C THR A 26 8.36 -3.10 2.80
N ALA A 27 7.08 -3.48 2.91
CA ALA A 27 6.15 -2.91 3.87
C ALA A 27 5.44 -4.00 4.69
N VAL A 28 5.27 -3.73 5.98
CA VAL A 28 4.53 -4.57 6.92
C VAL A 28 3.56 -3.70 7.69
N ILE A 29 2.26 -4.05 7.67
CA ILE A 29 1.21 -3.31 8.37
C ILE A 29 0.58 -4.22 9.42
N VAL A 30 0.43 -3.67 10.62
CA VAL A 30 -0.19 -4.32 11.76
C VAL A 30 -1.61 -3.81 11.90
N THR A 31 -2.57 -4.72 11.91
CA THR A 31 -3.99 -4.43 12.09
C THR A 31 -4.56 -5.23 13.23
N HIS A 32 -5.55 -4.67 13.94
CA HIS A 32 -6.35 -5.39 14.92
C HIS A 32 -7.66 -5.85 14.27
N GLN A 33 -8.01 -7.11 14.49
CA GLN A 33 -9.29 -7.68 14.07
C GLN A 33 -10.23 -7.80 15.30
N LYS A 34 -11.30 -7.02 15.30
CA LYS A 34 -12.32 -7.08 16.36
C LYS A 34 -13.62 -7.68 15.81
N GLY A 35 -13.71 -9.02 15.79
CA GLY A 35 -14.95 -9.70 15.42
C GLY A 35 -15.32 -9.65 13.95
N LEU A 36 -14.34 -9.77 13.04
CA LEU A 36 -14.57 -9.97 11.60
C LEU A 36 -15.25 -11.33 11.36
N THR A 37 -16.26 -11.35 10.50
CA THR A 37 -16.88 -12.58 10.03
C THR A 37 -15.94 -13.33 9.08
N VAL A 38 -16.21 -14.63 8.85
CA VAL A 38 -15.44 -15.45 7.92
C VAL A 38 -15.50 -14.88 6.51
N ALA A 39 -16.68 -14.45 6.06
CA ALA A 39 -16.90 -13.86 4.75
C ALA A 39 -16.09 -12.56 4.58
N GLU A 40 -16.12 -11.65 5.55
CA GLU A 40 -15.32 -10.41 5.57
C GLU A 40 -13.82 -10.69 5.53
N SER A 41 -13.37 -11.69 6.30
CA SER A 41 -11.97 -12.10 6.33
C SER A 41 -11.51 -12.71 5.00
N GLN A 42 -12.36 -13.49 4.33
CA GLN A 42 -12.09 -14.03 2.98
C GLN A 42 -12.06 -12.92 1.94
N ALA A 43 -12.97 -11.96 1.99
CA ALA A 43 -12.99 -10.81 1.10
C ALA A 43 -11.71 -9.98 1.23
N LEU A 44 -11.26 -9.71 2.47
CA LEU A 44 -10.01 -8.99 2.74
C LEU A 44 -8.79 -9.74 2.19
N ARG A 45 -8.69 -11.05 2.43
CA ARG A 45 -7.60 -11.88 1.89
C ARG A 45 -7.63 -11.93 0.36
N GLY A 46 -8.83 -11.99 -0.25
CA GLY A 46 -9.01 -11.92 -1.70
C GLY A 46 -8.55 -10.59 -2.29
N ALA A 47 -8.92 -9.48 -1.65
CA ALA A 47 -8.47 -8.14 -2.04
C ALA A 47 -6.94 -7.98 -1.90
N ALA A 48 -6.36 -8.47 -0.79
CA ALA A 48 -4.93 -8.45 -0.56
C ALA A 48 -4.17 -9.22 -1.65
N ARG A 49 -4.60 -10.45 -1.99
CA ARG A 49 -3.98 -11.25 -3.05
C ARG A 49 -4.03 -10.56 -4.42
N LYS A 50 -5.16 -9.93 -4.76
CA LYS A 50 -5.30 -9.19 -6.02
C LYS A 50 -4.34 -8.00 -6.11
N ALA A 51 -4.03 -7.38 -4.98
CA ALA A 51 -3.09 -6.26 -4.89
C ALA A 51 -1.62 -6.70 -4.67
N GLY A 52 -1.30 -8.00 -4.74
CA GLY A 52 0.05 -8.50 -4.49
C GLY A 52 0.49 -8.45 -3.02
N ALA A 53 -0.46 -8.28 -2.09
CA ALA A 53 -0.20 -8.31 -0.66
C ALA A 53 -0.63 -9.65 -0.04
N SER A 54 0.04 -10.06 1.02
CA SER A 54 -0.31 -11.24 1.82
C SER A 54 -0.88 -10.79 3.16
N TYR A 55 -2.04 -11.31 3.52
CA TYR A 55 -2.71 -11.03 4.79
C TYR A 55 -2.80 -12.30 5.64
N LYS A 56 -2.09 -12.32 6.78
CA LYS A 56 -1.99 -13.50 7.65
C LYS A 56 -2.23 -13.12 9.11
N VAL A 57 -3.10 -13.88 9.78
CA VAL A 57 -3.27 -13.80 11.24
C VAL A 57 -2.25 -14.72 11.86
N THR A 58 -1.45 -14.22 12.78
CA THR A 58 -0.37 -14.98 13.43
C THR A 58 -0.42 -14.82 14.93
N LYS A 59 0.14 -15.80 15.65
CA LYS A 59 0.32 -15.67 17.09
C LYS A 59 1.41 -14.62 17.37
N ASN A 60 1.12 -13.61 18.20
CA ASN A 60 2.02 -12.51 18.49
C ASN A 60 3.42 -12.95 18.94
N ARG A 61 3.50 -14.03 19.76
CA ARG A 61 4.80 -14.58 20.19
C ARG A 61 5.64 -15.09 19.04
N LEU A 62 5.04 -15.77 18.07
CA LEU A 62 5.75 -16.30 16.89
C LEU A 62 6.15 -15.16 15.94
N ALA A 63 5.25 -14.18 15.76
CA ALA A 63 5.56 -12.99 14.97
C ALA A 63 6.73 -12.20 15.58
N LYS A 64 6.76 -12.00 16.90
CA LYS A 64 7.88 -11.33 17.60
C LYS A 64 9.20 -12.10 17.42
N LEU A 65 9.18 -13.44 17.44
CA LEU A 65 10.38 -14.23 17.17
C LEU A 65 10.86 -14.10 15.72
N ALA A 66 9.91 -14.08 14.76
CA ALA A 66 10.21 -13.94 13.35
C ALA A 66 10.72 -12.54 12.97
N LEU A 67 10.36 -11.49 13.73
CA LEU A 67 10.83 -10.12 13.53
C LEU A 67 12.28 -9.90 14.01
N LYS A 68 12.76 -10.73 14.93
CA LYS A 68 14.16 -10.61 15.42
C LYS A 68 15.14 -10.79 14.28
N GLY A 69 16.08 -9.86 14.16
CA GLY A 69 17.08 -9.85 13.09
C GLY A 69 16.55 -9.37 11.73
N THR A 70 15.33 -8.85 11.64
CA THR A 70 14.78 -8.22 10.45
C THR A 70 14.74 -6.70 10.59
N LYS A 71 14.59 -6.00 9.45
CA LYS A 71 14.44 -4.53 9.41
C LYS A 71 13.20 -4.01 10.17
N PHE A 72 12.30 -4.90 10.57
CA PHE A 72 11.00 -4.59 11.17
C PHE A 72 10.93 -4.87 12.68
N GLU A 73 12.08 -4.99 13.35
CA GLU A 73 12.14 -5.34 14.78
C GLU A 73 11.34 -4.36 15.66
N GLY A 74 11.31 -3.09 15.31
CA GLY A 74 10.52 -2.06 16.03
C GLY A 74 8.99 -2.28 16.02
N LEU A 75 8.46 -3.16 15.15
CA LEU A 75 7.03 -3.52 15.18
C LEU A 75 6.66 -4.43 16.37
N ALA A 76 7.64 -4.97 17.09
CA ALA A 76 7.39 -5.90 18.20
C ALA A 76 6.49 -5.30 19.29
N ASP A 77 6.57 -4.00 19.52
CA ASP A 77 5.77 -3.30 20.54
C ASP A 77 4.29 -3.14 20.12
N LEU A 78 4.04 -3.05 18.81
CA LEU A 78 2.70 -2.94 18.23
C LEU A 78 1.97 -4.30 18.20
N LEU A 79 2.67 -5.42 18.41
CA LEU A 79 2.08 -6.76 18.41
C LEU A 79 1.43 -7.10 19.77
N THR A 80 0.33 -6.40 20.08
CA THR A 80 -0.52 -6.62 21.28
C THR A 80 -1.95 -6.88 20.84
N GLY A 81 -2.68 -7.74 21.54
CA GLY A 81 -4.08 -8.05 21.22
C GLY A 81 -4.29 -8.95 20.00
N PRO A 82 -5.46 -8.89 19.32
CA PRO A 82 -5.81 -9.72 18.18
C PRO A 82 -5.20 -9.16 16.90
N THR A 83 -3.92 -9.41 16.65
CA THR A 83 -3.19 -8.84 15.54
C THR A 83 -3.22 -9.69 14.28
N ALA A 84 -3.27 -9.02 13.15
CA ALA A 84 -3.02 -9.58 11.84
C ALA A 84 -1.99 -8.73 11.09
N LEU A 85 -1.20 -9.39 10.27
CA LEU A 85 -0.11 -8.80 9.52
C LEU A 85 -0.44 -8.79 8.03
N ALA A 86 -0.33 -7.62 7.42
CA ALA A 86 -0.33 -7.47 5.98
C ALA A 86 1.09 -7.19 5.51
N THR A 87 1.61 -8.02 4.63
CA THR A 87 2.97 -7.90 4.08
C THR A 87 2.89 -7.71 2.57
N SER A 88 3.73 -6.85 2.00
CA SER A 88 3.79 -6.63 0.56
C SER A 88 5.20 -6.21 0.14
N GLU A 89 5.56 -6.55 -1.09
CA GLU A 89 6.75 -6.03 -1.77
C GLU A 89 6.50 -4.58 -2.24
N ASP A 90 5.27 -4.28 -2.68
CA ASP A 90 4.85 -2.91 -3.00
C ASP A 90 4.51 -2.16 -1.71
N PRO A 91 5.20 -1.05 -1.42
CA PRO A 91 5.00 -0.28 -0.18
C PRO A 91 3.58 0.26 -0.02
N VAL A 92 2.86 0.52 -1.12
CA VAL A 92 1.53 1.15 -1.09
C VAL A 92 0.40 0.12 -1.08
N ALA A 93 0.59 -1.03 -1.74
CA ALA A 93 -0.48 -2.01 -1.96
C ALA A 93 -1.10 -2.53 -0.66
N ALA A 94 -0.28 -2.92 0.32
CA ALA A 94 -0.79 -3.42 1.61
C ALA A 94 -1.54 -2.32 2.39
N ALA A 95 -1.02 -1.08 2.39
CA ALA A 95 -1.64 0.05 3.06
C ALA A 95 -3.01 0.37 2.47
N LYS A 96 -3.09 0.45 1.14
CA LYS A 96 -4.30 0.78 0.42
C LYS A 96 -5.43 -0.22 0.68
N VAL A 97 -5.13 -1.51 0.58
CA VAL A 97 -6.12 -2.57 0.83
C VAL A 97 -6.60 -2.54 2.29
N CYS A 98 -5.69 -2.44 3.27
CA CYS A 98 -6.07 -2.36 4.68
C CYS A 98 -6.90 -1.11 4.98
N PHE A 99 -6.55 0.04 4.41
CA PHE A 99 -7.25 1.29 4.63
C PHE A 99 -8.63 1.33 3.97
N GLU A 100 -8.75 0.88 2.71
CA GLU A 100 -10.04 0.79 2.03
C GLU A 100 -11.01 -0.16 2.73
N PHE A 101 -10.48 -1.26 3.28
CA PHE A 101 -11.29 -2.20 4.04
C PHE A 101 -11.66 -1.64 5.41
N ALA A 102 -10.75 -0.95 6.11
CA ALA A 102 -11.02 -0.29 7.39
C ALA A 102 -12.09 0.81 7.26
N LYS A 103 -12.12 1.54 6.14
CA LYS A 103 -13.19 2.51 5.84
C LYS A 103 -14.57 1.86 5.71
N LYS A 104 -14.63 0.63 5.21
CA LYS A 104 -15.90 -0.12 5.02
C LYS A 104 -16.32 -0.88 6.27
N ASN A 105 -15.37 -1.26 7.12
CA ASN A 105 -15.60 -2.11 8.28
C ASN A 105 -14.84 -1.58 9.50
N GLU A 106 -15.56 -1.03 10.46
CA GLU A 106 -15.01 -0.52 11.72
C GLU A 106 -14.35 -1.60 12.61
N LYS A 107 -14.59 -2.88 12.28
CA LYS A 107 -14.02 -4.04 12.98
C LYS A 107 -12.53 -4.25 12.70
N LEU A 108 -11.99 -3.62 11.63
CA LEU A 108 -10.57 -3.62 11.30
C LEU A 108 -9.96 -2.29 11.71
N ILE A 109 -9.06 -2.32 12.69
CA ILE A 109 -8.37 -1.12 13.17
C ILE A 109 -6.90 -1.22 12.75
N ILE A 110 -6.40 -0.20 12.08
CA ILE A 110 -4.98 -0.08 11.74
C ILE A 110 -4.26 0.45 12.98
N VAL A 111 -3.28 -0.30 13.46
CA VAL A 111 -2.46 0.09 14.63
C VAL A 111 -1.25 0.88 14.18
N GLY A 112 -0.61 0.42 13.11
CA GLY A 112 0.57 1.03 12.55
C GLY A 112 1.22 0.09 11.54
N GLY A 113 2.43 0.42 11.14
CA GLY A 113 3.20 -0.39 10.20
C GLY A 113 4.67 -0.02 10.20
N ALA A 114 5.41 -0.64 9.30
CA ALA A 114 6.77 -0.23 9.00
C ALA A 114 7.04 -0.30 7.50
N LEU A 115 7.80 0.66 7.02
CA LEU A 115 8.24 0.77 5.64
C LEU A 115 9.77 0.83 5.61
N GLY A 116 10.41 -0.19 5.05
CA GLY A 116 11.88 -0.22 4.91
C GLY A 116 12.66 -0.05 6.22
N GLY A 117 12.03 -0.34 7.40
CA GLY A 117 12.62 -0.16 8.72
C GLY A 117 12.17 1.10 9.48
N GLN A 118 11.47 2.01 8.84
CA GLN A 118 10.83 3.16 9.50
C GLN A 118 9.47 2.75 10.07
N LEU A 119 9.25 3.03 11.36
CA LEU A 119 7.96 2.83 12.01
C LEU A 119 6.97 3.90 11.56
N LEU A 120 5.77 3.48 11.26
CA LEU A 120 4.66 4.34 10.85
C LEU A 120 3.50 4.17 11.84
N ASP A 121 3.01 5.28 12.35
CA ASP A 121 1.76 5.33 13.11
C ASP A 121 0.55 5.12 12.20
N ALA A 122 -0.64 5.00 12.78
CA ALA A 122 -1.89 4.86 12.04
C ALA A 122 -2.08 5.98 10.98
N LYS A 123 -1.73 7.23 11.33
CA LYS A 123 -1.77 8.38 10.40
C LYS A 123 -0.75 8.25 9.27
N GLY A 124 0.44 7.70 9.56
CA GLY A 124 1.47 7.43 8.55
C GLY A 124 1.00 6.37 7.55
N VAL A 125 0.34 5.31 8.02
CA VAL A 125 -0.26 4.27 7.16
C VAL A 125 -1.39 4.86 6.31
N GLU A 126 -2.21 5.76 6.84
CA GLU A 126 -3.24 6.47 6.09
C GLU A 126 -2.64 7.34 4.98
N SER A 127 -1.60 8.11 5.29
CA SER A 127 -0.88 8.90 4.29
C SER A 127 -0.29 8.03 3.19
N LEU A 128 0.27 6.87 3.55
CA LEU A 128 0.79 5.88 2.62
C LEU A 128 -0.31 5.31 1.71
N ALA A 129 -1.49 5.01 2.27
CA ALA A 129 -2.63 4.48 1.54
C ALA A 129 -3.22 5.48 0.53
N ASN A 130 -3.10 6.77 0.82
CA ASN A 130 -3.56 7.85 -0.08
C ASN A 130 -2.56 8.14 -1.21
N LEU A 131 -1.37 7.55 -1.20
CA LEU A 131 -0.43 7.69 -2.30
C LEU A 131 -0.92 6.96 -3.56
N PRO A 132 -0.61 7.49 -4.74
CA PRO A 132 -0.83 6.79 -6.00
C PRO A 132 -0.08 5.45 -6.04
N SER A 133 -0.45 4.57 -6.97
CA SER A 133 0.26 3.32 -7.20
C SER A 133 1.74 3.57 -7.54
N LEU A 134 2.58 2.56 -7.33
CA LEU A 134 4.03 2.67 -7.55
C LEU A 134 4.35 3.07 -9.00
N ASP A 135 3.59 2.54 -9.97
CA ASP A 135 3.77 2.87 -11.38
C ASP A 135 3.31 4.29 -11.72
N GLU A 136 2.23 4.77 -11.09
CA GLU A 136 1.81 6.17 -11.20
C GLU A 136 2.83 7.13 -10.59
N LEU A 137 3.47 6.77 -9.47
CA LEU A 137 4.55 7.56 -8.87
C LEU A 137 5.76 7.63 -9.80
N ARG A 138 6.15 6.51 -10.39
CA ARG A 138 7.22 6.47 -11.41
C ARG A 138 6.87 7.34 -12.62
N GLY A 139 5.63 7.24 -13.12
CA GLY A 139 5.13 8.08 -14.21
C GLY A 139 5.18 9.58 -13.88
N LYS A 140 4.80 9.96 -12.64
CA LYS A 140 4.92 11.35 -12.17
C LYS A 140 6.37 11.85 -12.15
N ILE A 141 7.31 11.02 -11.69
CA ILE A 141 8.73 11.39 -11.68
C ILE A 141 9.23 11.63 -13.11
N VAL A 142 8.93 10.72 -14.03
CA VAL A 142 9.30 10.88 -15.46
C VAL A 142 8.66 12.14 -16.04
N GLY A 143 7.36 12.37 -15.78
CA GLY A 143 6.66 13.59 -16.21
C GLY A 143 7.28 14.86 -15.64
N LEU A 144 7.75 14.84 -14.39
CA LEU A 144 8.39 15.98 -13.75
C LEU A 144 9.75 16.31 -14.38
N ILE A 145 10.50 15.28 -14.78
CA ILE A 145 11.78 15.44 -15.52
C ILE A 145 11.54 16.03 -16.91
N GLN A 146 10.46 15.62 -17.60
CA GLN A 146 10.11 16.12 -18.93
C GLN A 146 9.42 17.48 -18.93
N ALA A 147 8.83 17.90 -17.82
CA ALA A 147 8.03 19.12 -17.70
C ALA A 147 8.75 20.39 -18.18
N PRO A 148 10.05 20.65 -17.87
CA PRO A 148 10.76 21.82 -18.39
C PRO A 148 10.84 21.85 -19.91
N ALA A 149 11.20 20.72 -20.53
CA ALA A 149 11.30 20.63 -21.99
C ALA A 149 9.95 20.82 -22.68
N THR A 150 8.89 20.21 -22.13
CA THR A 150 7.52 20.38 -22.64
C THR A 150 7.04 21.82 -22.53
N LYS A 151 7.35 22.51 -21.40
CA LYS A 151 7.00 23.93 -21.22
C LYS A 151 7.71 24.81 -22.22
N VAL A 152 9.00 24.62 -22.46
CA VAL A 152 9.77 25.37 -23.46
C VAL A 152 9.19 25.16 -24.86
N ALA A 153 8.95 23.91 -25.26
CA ALA A 153 8.32 23.60 -26.54
C ALA A 153 6.92 24.24 -26.68
N GLY A 154 6.12 24.21 -25.62
CA GLY A 154 4.79 24.82 -25.59
C GLY A 154 4.86 26.34 -25.78
N VAL A 155 5.79 27.03 -25.12
CA VAL A 155 5.97 28.49 -25.27
C VAL A 155 6.40 28.85 -26.68
N LEU A 156 7.29 28.06 -27.31
CA LEU A 156 7.73 28.28 -28.69
C LEU A 156 6.61 28.04 -29.72
N GLN A 157 5.72 27.08 -29.47
CA GLN A 157 4.58 26.81 -30.37
C GLN A 157 3.38 27.74 -30.14
N ALA A 158 3.24 28.32 -28.95
CA ALA A 158 2.06 29.12 -28.58
C ALA A 158 1.75 30.26 -29.55
N PRO A 159 2.70 31.11 -30.00
CA PRO A 159 2.41 32.21 -30.93
C PRO A 159 1.79 31.75 -32.25
N ALA A 160 2.36 30.70 -32.86
CA ALA A 160 1.86 30.17 -34.13
C ALA A 160 0.46 29.59 -33.99
N GLY A 161 0.21 28.82 -32.91
CA GLY A 161 -1.12 28.25 -32.63
C GLY A 161 -2.17 29.31 -32.29
N GLN A 162 -1.79 30.38 -31.62
CA GLN A 162 -2.69 31.51 -31.32
C GLN A 162 -3.08 32.27 -32.59
N LEU A 163 -2.12 32.57 -33.48
CA LEU A 163 -2.37 33.22 -34.75
C LEU A 163 -3.32 32.36 -35.63
N ALA A 164 -3.06 31.07 -35.74
CA ALA A 164 -3.92 30.17 -36.50
C ALA A 164 -5.37 30.16 -35.98
N ARG A 165 -5.58 30.18 -34.65
CA ARG A 165 -6.92 30.27 -34.07
C ARG A 165 -7.61 31.58 -34.35
N VAL A 166 -6.89 32.72 -34.31
CA VAL A 166 -7.44 34.04 -34.64
C VAL A 166 -7.88 34.09 -36.10
N PHE A 167 -7.05 33.60 -37.04
CA PHE A 167 -7.42 33.54 -38.45
C PHE A 167 -8.61 32.62 -38.71
N SER A 168 -8.66 31.45 -38.07
CA SER A 168 -9.80 30.55 -38.16
C SER A 168 -11.10 31.20 -37.62
N ALA A 169 -11.02 31.87 -36.46
CA ALA A 169 -12.17 32.58 -35.90
C ALA A 169 -12.65 33.76 -36.76
N TYR A 170 -11.71 34.45 -37.42
CA TYR A 170 -12.04 35.53 -38.33
C TYR A 170 -12.71 35.03 -39.63
N ALA A 171 -12.21 33.90 -40.18
CA ALA A 171 -12.82 33.27 -41.35
C ALA A 171 -14.25 32.81 -41.06
N THR A 172 -14.47 32.08 -39.97
CA THR A 172 -15.82 31.61 -39.58
C THR A 172 -16.79 32.74 -39.30
N LYS A 173 -16.34 33.88 -38.78
CA LYS A 173 -17.17 35.06 -38.55
C LYS A 173 -17.62 35.69 -39.86
N ASN A 174 -16.76 35.73 -40.88
CA ASN A 174 -17.11 36.28 -42.20
C ASN A 174 -17.97 35.35 -43.06
N GLU A 175 -17.95 34.04 -42.80
CA GLU A 175 -18.85 33.07 -43.45
C GLU A 175 -20.28 33.08 -42.84
N ALA A 176 -20.44 33.56 -41.61
CA ALA A 176 -21.70 33.65 -40.90
C ALA A 176 -22.43 35.02 -41.06
N ALA A 177 -21.84 35.97 -41.76
CA ALA A 177 -22.37 37.29 -42.10
C ALA A 177 -22.78 37.36 -43.59
#